data_b2cfdb7e1b6fa0b16333f383beaf9930
#
_entry.id   b2cfdb7e1b6fa0b16333f383beaf9930
#
_cell.length_a   1.000
_cell.length_b   1.000
_cell.length_c   1.000
_cell.angle_alpha   90.00
_cell.angle_beta   90.00
_cell.angle_gamma   90.00
#
_symmetry.space_group_name_H-M   'P 1'
#
loop_
_entity.id
_entity.type
_entity.pdbx_description
1 polymer ?
#
loop_
_entity_poly.entity_id
_entity_poly.type
_entity_poly.pdbx_seq_one_letter_code
_entity_poly.pdbx_strand_id
1 'polypeptide(L)'
;MKLSFFGADQCVTGSCHCLEVGGKRILIDCGLQQGRDEVDNRTLPFAPGSIDYVLITHAHIDHSGRVPMLIKNGFQGRILTTRLTAQLMSIMLQDSAHIQESDAEYKNRKNRRAGRPEEEPLYTVADAQRVPEFIDTCEYDQPVHLCDGVDAVFIDAGHLLGSASIRLTLTEGGQTKTIVFSGDIGNVDQPIIRDPQFFTGADYVVMESTYGDRNHTEVWSYTGQLAQIIDETLGKGGNVVIPSFAVGRTQELLYFIREIKDQGLVTSVPDFPVYVDSPLAKSATTIFCGDLRGYLDQDALELVKDGTHMFNFPGLHLTETVDESKALNEDHTPKVIISASGMCDAGRIRHHLKYNLWRADSAVVFVGFQSPGTLGRTLLDGTPSVKLFGEDVAVRAKVVNFQGLSSHADHDHLLDWIGHFKEPKPQHVFVVHGDREVAPVFAQTVSQLGFTAHAPQYTEEYDLLTCAQLAAGYLPQRKTRTFDGAPRVTAAYQKLVQLGDSLVGLIRRSKGRDNKTLAAFAEALRKVMEKFEI
;
A
#
# COMPACT_ATOMS: atom_id res chain seq x y z
N MET A 1 -13.72 -25.46 -13.97
CA MET A 1 -13.35 -24.33 -13.09
C MET A 1 -12.04 -23.74 -13.57
N LYS A 2 -11.96 -22.41 -13.78
CA LYS A 2 -10.74 -21.77 -14.31
C LYS A 2 -10.34 -20.56 -13.46
N LEU A 3 -9.05 -20.39 -13.20
CA LEU A 3 -8.46 -19.21 -12.59
C LEU A 3 -7.59 -18.47 -13.61
N SER A 4 -7.75 -17.16 -13.75
CA SER A 4 -6.97 -16.30 -14.63
C SER A 4 -6.41 -15.10 -13.84
N PHE A 5 -5.18 -14.69 -14.16
CA PHE A 5 -4.48 -13.59 -13.49
C PHE A 5 -4.46 -12.36 -14.41
N PHE A 6 -5.02 -11.24 -13.93
CA PHE A 6 -5.20 -10.01 -14.70
C PHE A 6 -4.60 -8.77 -14.03
N GLY A 7 -3.77 -8.98 -13.02
CA GLY A 7 -3.09 -7.91 -12.31
C GLY A 7 -2.50 -8.36 -10.98
N ALA A 8 -1.61 -7.54 -10.44
CA ALA A 8 -0.70 -7.87 -9.34
C ALA A 8 0.22 -9.09 -9.63
N ASP A 9 0.44 -9.36 -10.91
CA ASP A 9 1.25 -10.47 -11.40
C ASP A 9 2.70 -10.03 -11.51
N GLN A 10 3.52 -10.33 -10.49
CA GLN A 10 4.90 -9.85 -10.33
C GLN A 10 4.97 -8.30 -10.32
N CYS A 11 3.99 -7.66 -9.71
CA CYS A 11 3.94 -6.24 -9.39
C CYS A 11 3.06 -6.03 -8.14
N VAL A 12 3.25 -4.89 -7.46
CA VAL A 12 2.60 -4.58 -6.18
C VAL A 12 1.34 -3.72 -6.33
N THR A 13 0.76 -3.61 -7.52
CA THR A 13 -0.46 -2.82 -7.74
C THR A 13 -1.35 -3.44 -8.81
N GLY A 14 -2.64 -3.07 -8.79
CA GLY A 14 -3.60 -3.46 -9.81
C GLY A 14 -4.16 -4.86 -9.66
N SER A 15 -4.33 -5.35 -8.42
CA SER A 15 -4.85 -6.68 -8.11
C SER A 15 -6.17 -6.96 -8.84
N CYS A 16 -6.20 -8.05 -9.61
CA CYS A 16 -7.38 -8.47 -10.36
C CYS A 16 -7.24 -9.93 -10.80
N HIS A 17 -8.02 -10.81 -10.22
CA HIS A 17 -8.02 -12.23 -10.56
C HIS A 17 -9.43 -12.65 -10.97
N CYS A 18 -9.57 -13.58 -11.91
CA CYS A 18 -10.86 -14.03 -12.42
C CYS A 18 -11.06 -15.53 -12.24
N LEU A 19 -12.14 -15.89 -11.58
CA LEU A 19 -12.63 -17.27 -11.50
C LEU A 19 -13.78 -17.48 -12.50
N GLU A 20 -13.74 -18.60 -13.20
CA GLU A 20 -14.86 -19.07 -14.02
C GLU A 20 -15.32 -20.42 -13.47
N VAL A 21 -16.60 -20.50 -13.06
CA VAL A 21 -17.22 -21.68 -12.46
C VAL A 21 -18.72 -21.70 -12.74
N GLY A 22 -19.26 -22.83 -13.18
CA GLY A 22 -20.71 -22.98 -13.47
C GLY A 22 -21.25 -21.97 -14.47
N GLY A 23 -20.41 -21.50 -15.41
CA GLY A 23 -20.77 -20.45 -16.38
C GLY A 23 -20.79 -19.02 -15.78
N LYS A 24 -20.43 -18.85 -14.52
CA LYS A 24 -20.27 -17.55 -13.84
C LYS A 24 -18.85 -17.08 -13.86
N ARG A 25 -18.65 -15.76 -13.95
CA ARG A 25 -17.36 -15.09 -13.89
C ARG A 25 -17.31 -14.18 -12.67
N ILE A 26 -16.33 -14.44 -11.80
CA ILE A 26 -16.17 -13.80 -10.50
C ILE A 26 -14.78 -13.13 -10.47
N LEU A 27 -14.73 -11.83 -10.32
CA LEU A 27 -13.48 -11.13 -10.06
C LEU A 27 -13.17 -11.13 -8.56
N ILE A 28 -11.91 -11.33 -8.23
CA ILE A 28 -11.34 -11.03 -6.92
C ILE A 28 -10.46 -9.80 -7.10
N ASP A 29 -10.91 -8.69 -6.52
CA ASP A 29 -10.41 -7.33 -6.71
C ASP A 29 -10.54 -6.81 -8.17
N CYS A 30 -10.46 -5.50 -8.30
CA CYS A 30 -10.43 -4.78 -9.57
C CYS A 30 -9.63 -3.48 -9.38
N GLY A 31 -8.33 -3.65 -9.18
CA GLY A 31 -7.42 -2.61 -8.72
C GLY A 31 -6.84 -1.76 -9.83
N LEU A 32 -6.45 -0.54 -9.47
CA LEU A 32 -5.75 0.41 -10.34
C LEU A 32 -4.24 0.16 -10.27
N GLN A 33 -3.59 0.07 -11.42
CA GLN A 33 -2.12 0.04 -11.47
C GLN A 33 -1.57 1.43 -11.17
N GLN A 34 -0.52 1.50 -10.36
CA GLN A 34 0.08 2.74 -9.90
C GLN A 34 1.62 2.71 -10.00
N GLY A 35 2.23 3.89 -10.04
CA GLY A 35 3.68 4.02 -9.96
C GLY A 35 4.42 3.44 -11.16
N ARG A 36 5.45 2.63 -10.89
CA ARG A 36 6.29 1.98 -11.93
C ARG A 36 5.56 0.86 -12.67
N ASP A 37 4.57 0.28 -12.02
CA ASP A 37 3.83 -0.87 -12.54
C ASP A 37 2.70 -0.46 -13.49
N GLU A 38 2.41 0.83 -13.59
CA GLU A 38 1.38 1.35 -14.48
C GLU A 38 1.73 1.08 -15.95
N VAL A 39 1.05 0.12 -16.55
CA VAL A 39 1.15 -0.21 -17.97
C VAL A 39 -0.02 0.41 -18.73
N ASP A 40 -1.24 -0.02 -18.42
CA ASP A 40 -2.47 0.51 -19.00
C ASP A 40 -3.66 0.25 -18.05
N ASN A 41 -4.25 1.34 -17.54
CA ASN A 41 -5.45 1.24 -16.72
C ASN A 41 -6.75 1.35 -17.54
N ARG A 42 -6.67 1.71 -18.83
CA ARG A 42 -7.85 1.95 -19.68
C ARG A 42 -8.42 0.67 -20.26
N THR A 43 -7.58 -0.33 -20.47
CA THR A 43 -7.97 -1.60 -21.06
C THR A 43 -8.21 -2.66 -20.00
N LEU A 44 -9.36 -3.33 -20.06
CA LEU A 44 -9.65 -4.52 -19.29
C LEU A 44 -9.48 -5.75 -20.19
N PRO A 45 -8.87 -6.85 -19.72
CA PRO A 45 -8.68 -8.06 -20.52
C PRO A 45 -9.98 -8.88 -20.71
N PHE A 46 -11.10 -8.33 -20.31
CA PHE A 46 -12.44 -8.93 -20.38
C PHE A 46 -13.50 -7.87 -20.64
N ALA A 47 -14.66 -8.29 -21.14
CA ALA A 47 -15.82 -7.41 -21.28
C ALA A 47 -16.49 -7.19 -19.91
N PRO A 48 -16.63 -5.94 -19.42
CA PRO A 48 -17.24 -5.66 -18.11
C PRO A 48 -18.62 -6.29 -17.89
N GLY A 49 -19.47 -6.29 -18.91
CA GLY A 49 -20.80 -6.90 -18.85
C GLY A 49 -20.80 -8.45 -18.79
N SER A 50 -19.64 -9.11 -18.91
CA SER A 50 -19.52 -10.56 -18.74
C SER A 50 -19.18 -10.98 -17.31
N ILE A 51 -18.98 -10.03 -16.41
CA ILE A 51 -18.66 -10.31 -15.00
C ILE A 51 -19.96 -10.34 -14.20
N ASP A 52 -20.18 -11.44 -13.47
CA ASP A 52 -21.36 -11.64 -12.63
C ASP A 52 -21.15 -11.08 -11.21
N TYR A 53 -19.96 -11.27 -10.63
CA TYR A 53 -19.62 -10.82 -9.28
C TYR A 53 -18.22 -10.23 -9.20
N VAL A 54 -18.05 -9.28 -8.27
CA VAL A 54 -16.73 -8.78 -7.86
C VAL A 54 -16.64 -8.93 -6.34
N LEU A 55 -15.64 -9.63 -5.85
CA LEU A 55 -15.33 -9.72 -4.43
C LEU A 55 -14.16 -8.82 -4.14
N ILE A 56 -14.32 -7.88 -3.21
CA ILE A 56 -13.25 -6.94 -2.86
C ILE A 56 -12.68 -7.32 -1.51
N THR A 57 -11.35 -7.54 -1.48
CA THR A 57 -10.61 -7.89 -0.27
C THR A 57 -10.51 -6.70 0.68
N HIS A 58 -10.16 -5.52 0.18
CA HIS A 58 -10.07 -4.30 0.96
C HIS A 58 -10.15 -3.04 0.08
N ALA A 59 -10.17 -1.87 0.71
CA ALA A 59 -10.53 -0.62 0.06
C ALA A 59 -9.40 0.08 -0.70
N HIS A 60 -8.13 -0.34 -0.60
CA HIS A 60 -7.04 0.32 -1.29
C HIS A 60 -7.27 0.41 -2.80
N ILE A 61 -6.75 1.45 -3.40
CA ILE A 61 -7.00 1.79 -4.81
C ILE A 61 -6.40 0.75 -5.78
N ASP A 62 -5.35 0.10 -5.41
CA ASP A 62 -4.74 -1.01 -6.16
C ASP A 62 -5.51 -2.33 -6.05
N HIS A 63 -6.58 -2.38 -5.24
CA HIS A 63 -7.55 -3.49 -5.15
C HIS A 63 -8.96 -3.11 -5.60
N SER A 64 -9.36 -1.85 -5.47
CA SER A 64 -10.73 -1.39 -5.78
C SER A 64 -10.81 -0.33 -6.89
N GLY A 65 -9.68 0.28 -7.26
CA GLY A 65 -9.64 1.54 -8.01
C GLY A 65 -10.17 1.52 -9.43
N ARG A 66 -10.39 0.35 -10.07
CA ARG A 66 -11.04 0.24 -11.38
C ARG A 66 -12.53 -0.14 -11.31
N VAL A 67 -13.08 -0.32 -10.11
CA VAL A 67 -14.52 -0.64 -9.94
C VAL A 67 -15.44 0.42 -10.58
N PRO A 68 -15.23 1.74 -10.41
CA PRO A 68 -16.06 2.74 -11.08
C PRO A 68 -16.00 2.62 -12.61
N MET A 69 -14.80 2.35 -13.16
CA MET A 69 -14.62 2.14 -14.60
C MET A 69 -15.32 0.87 -15.08
N LEU A 70 -15.33 -0.19 -14.30
CA LEU A 70 -16.05 -1.42 -14.60
C LEU A 70 -17.56 -1.16 -14.75
N ILE A 71 -18.15 -0.41 -13.82
CA ILE A 71 -19.57 -0.01 -13.83
C ILE A 71 -19.86 0.92 -15.02
N LYS A 72 -19.02 1.95 -15.23
CA LYS A 72 -19.13 2.87 -16.38
C LYS A 72 -19.16 2.12 -17.72
N ASN A 73 -18.42 1.02 -17.83
CA ASN A 73 -18.29 0.24 -19.06
C ASN A 73 -19.26 -0.96 -19.16
N GLY A 74 -20.31 -1.01 -18.32
CA GLY A 74 -21.43 -1.92 -18.51
C GLY A 74 -21.50 -3.13 -17.58
N PHE A 75 -20.75 -3.14 -16.46
CA PHE A 75 -20.96 -4.11 -15.38
C PHE A 75 -22.37 -3.97 -14.80
N GLN A 76 -23.07 -5.10 -14.64
CA GLN A 76 -24.43 -5.18 -14.11
C GLN A 76 -24.54 -6.19 -12.96
N GLY A 77 -23.42 -6.79 -12.54
CA GLY A 77 -23.38 -7.78 -11.48
C GLY A 77 -23.45 -7.17 -10.08
N ARG A 78 -23.02 -7.95 -9.07
CA ARG A 78 -22.97 -7.50 -7.67
C ARG A 78 -21.53 -7.48 -7.17
N ILE A 79 -21.26 -6.57 -6.26
CA ILE A 79 -19.97 -6.43 -5.57
C ILE A 79 -20.19 -6.88 -4.14
N LEU A 80 -19.39 -7.84 -3.65
CA LEU A 80 -19.44 -8.31 -2.27
C LEU A 80 -18.16 -7.93 -1.56
N THR A 81 -18.31 -7.32 -0.38
CA THR A 81 -17.18 -6.97 0.49
C THR A 81 -17.66 -6.80 1.93
N THR A 82 -16.72 -6.59 2.87
CA THR A 82 -17.10 -6.29 4.26
C THR A 82 -17.73 -4.90 4.38
N ARG A 83 -18.54 -4.72 5.41
CA ARG A 83 -19.26 -3.46 5.67
C ARG A 83 -18.31 -2.24 5.76
N LEU A 84 -17.17 -2.37 6.43
CA LEU A 84 -16.24 -1.26 6.58
C LEU A 84 -15.39 -1.02 5.33
N THR A 85 -15.03 -2.05 4.59
CA THR A 85 -14.42 -1.90 3.26
C THR A 85 -15.35 -1.13 2.32
N ALA A 86 -16.66 -1.43 2.32
CA ALA A 86 -17.64 -0.71 1.50
C ALA A 86 -17.68 0.80 1.83
N GLN A 87 -17.63 1.15 3.13
CA GLN A 87 -17.60 2.56 3.57
C GLN A 87 -16.31 3.27 3.14
N LEU A 88 -15.16 2.64 3.35
CA LEU A 88 -13.86 3.20 2.94
C LEU A 88 -13.75 3.33 1.41
N MET A 89 -14.18 2.31 0.66
CA MET A 89 -14.25 2.38 -0.81
C MET A 89 -15.05 3.58 -1.29
N SER A 90 -16.19 3.87 -0.66
CA SER A 90 -17.05 4.99 -1.06
C SER A 90 -16.30 6.32 -1.04
N ILE A 91 -15.48 6.59 -0.03
CA ILE A 91 -14.71 7.84 0.06
C ILE A 91 -13.43 7.81 -0.79
N MET A 92 -12.73 6.68 -0.82
CA MET A 92 -11.46 6.55 -1.55
C MET A 92 -11.64 6.58 -3.06
N LEU A 93 -12.69 5.96 -3.59
CA LEU A 93 -12.98 5.98 -5.02
C LEU A 93 -13.41 7.37 -5.51
N GLN A 94 -14.14 8.13 -4.70
CA GLN A 94 -14.47 9.52 -5.03
C GLN A 94 -13.25 10.43 -5.00
N ASP A 95 -12.35 10.28 -4.02
CA ASP A 95 -11.08 11.01 -3.98
C ASP A 95 -10.20 10.67 -5.19
N SER A 96 -10.07 9.39 -5.52
CA SER A 96 -9.34 8.93 -6.72
C SER A 96 -9.92 9.53 -8.01
N ALA A 97 -11.25 9.57 -8.13
CA ALA A 97 -11.92 10.19 -9.28
C ALA A 97 -11.62 11.68 -9.36
N HIS A 98 -11.71 12.40 -8.25
CA HIS A 98 -11.40 13.83 -8.18
C HIS A 98 -9.96 14.14 -8.60
N ILE A 99 -9.00 13.33 -8.16
CA ILE A 99 -7.59 13.44 -8.58
C ILE A 99 -7.47 13.24 -10.10
N GLN A 100 -8.12 12.21 -10.66
CA GLN A 100 -8.08 11.91 -12.09
C GLN A 100 -8.73 13.03 -12.94
N GLU A 101 -9.86 13.59 -12.50
CA GLU A 101 -10.50 14.73 -13.17
C GLU A 101 -9.60 15.97 -13.16
N SER A 102 -8.97 16.25 -12.00
CA SER A 102 -8.03 17.38 -11.86
C SER A 102 -6.79 17.23 -12.74
N ASP A 103 -6.25 16.02 -12.81
CA ASP A 103 -5.10 15.69 -13.68
C ASP A 103 -5.44 15.80 -15.15
N ALA A 104 -6.61 15.29 -15.55
CA ALA A 104 -7.12 15.41 -16.93
C ALA A 104 -7.32 16.90 -17.31
N GLU A 105 -7.93 17.70 -16.44
CA GLU A 105 -8.11 19.14 -16.66
C GLU A 105 -6.77 19.88 -16.79
N TYR A 106 -5.80 19.57 -15.92
CA TYR A 106 -4.46 20.16 -15.99
C TYR A 106 -3.75 19.80 -17.30
N LYS A 107 -3.80 18.55 -17.74
CA LYS A 107 -3.25 18.10 -19.02
C LYS A 107 -3.98 18.76 -20.19
N ASN A 108 -5.30 18.86 -20.14
CA ASN A 108 -6.13 19.43 -21.19
C ASN A 108 -5.89 20.92 -21.37
N ARG A 109 -5.60 21.68 -20.31
CA ARG A 109 -5.12 23.08 -20.43
C ARG A 109 -3.82 23.18 -21.25
N LYS A 110 -2.89 22.21 -21.09
CA LYS A 110 -1.65 22.14 -21.89
C LYS A 110 -1.91 21.67 -23.33
N ASN A 111 -2.74 20.63 -23.48
CA ASN A 111 -3.09 20.05 -24.76
C ASN A 111 -3.79 21.07 -25.68
N ARG A 112 -4.75 21.83 -25.14
CA ARG A 112 -5.41 22.94 -25.90
C ARG A 112 -4.41 23.96 -26.42
N ARG A 113 -3.42 24.36 -25.60
CA ARG A 113 -2.37 25.29 -26.03
C ARG A 113 -1.44 24.69 -27.09
N ALA A 114 -1.27 23.36 -27.08
CA ALA A 114 -0.41 22.63 -28.01
C ALA A 114 -1.15 22.10 -29.26
N GLY A 115 -2.46 22.34 -29.39
CA GLY A 115 -3.28 21.80 -30.49
C GLY A 115 -3.42 20.27 -30.44
N ARG A 116 -3.34 19.65 -29.26
CA ARG A 116 -3.47 18.20 -29.03
C ARG A 116 -4.89 17.86 -28.60
N PRO A 117 -5.36 16.62 -28.83
CA PRO A 117 -6.65 16.15 -28.34
C PRO A 117 -6.72 16.18 -26.82
N GLU A 118 -7.93 16.36 -26.29
CA GLU A 118 -8.19 16.30 -24.86
C GLU A 118 -8.20 14.83 -24.39
N GLU A 119 -7.79 14.62 -23.14
CA GLU A 119 -7.81 13.32 -22.45
C GLU A 119 -9.00 13.30 -21.48
N GLU A 120 -9.69 12.18 -21.43
CA GLU A 120 -10.72 11.92 -20.42
C GLU A 120 -10.14 11.18 -19.20
N PRO A 121 -10.66 11.42 -17.98
CA PRO A 121 -10.34 10.58 -16.84
C PRO A 121 -10.84 9.14 -17.08
N LEU A 122 -10.28 8.17 -16.39
CA LEU A 122 -10.77 6.78 -16.46
C LEU A 122 -12.24 6.71 -16.05
N TYR A 123 -12.59 7.42 -15.00
CA TYR A 123 -13.95 7.62 -14.49
C TYR A 123 -14.05 8.96 -13.76
N THR A 124 -15.26 9.41 -13.57
CA THR A 124 -15.60 10.69 -12.92
C THR A 124 -16.04 10.45 -11.48
N VAL A 125 -16.15 11.54 -10.69
CA VAL A 125 -16.76 11.48 -9.34
C VAL A 125 -18.20 10.96 -9.41
N ALA A 126 -18.96 11.31 -10.44
CA ALA A 126 -20.32 10.78 -10.65
C ALA A 126 -20.33 9.26 -10.87
N ASP A 127 -19.33 8.71 -11.60
CA ASP A 127 -19.19 7.27 -11.78
C ASP A 127 -18.85 6.57 -10.44
N ALA A 128 -17.95 7.15 -9.64
CA ALA A 128 -17.59 6.63 -8.32
C ALA A 128 -18.75 6.65 -7.32
N GLN A 129 -19.60 7.67 -7.37
CA GLN A 129 -20.78 7.79 -6.51
C GLN A 129 -21.85 6.71 -6.77
N ARG A 130 -21.82 6.05 -7.92
CA ARG A 130 -22.74 4.96 -8.24
C ARG A 130 -22.30 3.62 -7.65
N VAL A 131 -21.04 3.47 -7.26
CA VAL A 131 -20.50 2.18 -6.78
C VAL A 131 -21.31 1.58 -5.63
N PRO A 132 -21.76 2.35 -4.60
CA PRO A 132 -22.57 1.81 -3.51
C PRO A 132 -23.89 1.11 -3.96
N GLU A 133 -24.46 1.47 -5.11
CA GLU A 133 -25.68 0.84 -5.64
C GLU A 133 -25.48 -0.66 -6.00
N PHE A 134 -24.24 -1.06 -6.25
CA PHE A 134 -23.86 -2.41 -6.65
C PHE A 134 -23.34 -3.25 -5.48
N ILE A 135 -23.10 -2.66 -4.30
CA ILE A 135 -22.46 -3.34 -3.17
C ILE A 135 -23.48 -4.08 -2.31
N ASP A 136 -23.18 -5.34 -2.05
CA ASP A 136 -23.72 -6.13 -0.94
C ASP A 136 -22.61 -6.28 0.12
N THR A 137 -22.97 -6.19 1.39
CA THR A 137 -21.99 -6.31 2.48
C THR A 137 -22.12 -7.63 3.21
N CYS A 138 -20.99 -8.15 3.69
CA CYS A 138 -20.92 -9.31 4.56
C CYS A 138 -20.16 -8.98 5.85
N GLU A 139 -20.30 -9.84 6.86
CA GLU A 139 -19.53 -9.82 8.09
C GLU A 139 -18.48 -10.95 8.07
N TYR A 140 -17.44 -10.82 8.88
CA TYR A 140 -16.42 -11.86 9.01
C TYR A 140 -17.00 -13.18 9.55
N ASP A 141 -16.35 -14.28 9.18
CA ASP A 141 -16.61 -15.64 9.64
C ASP A 141 -18.01 -16.19 9.27
N GLN A 142 -18.75 -15.49 8.42
CA GLN A 142 -20.08 -15.92 7.99
C GLN A 142 -20.05 -16.41 6.54
N PRO A 143 -20.60 -17.62 6.27
CA PRO A 143 -20.76 -18.09 4.89
C PRO A 143 -21.77 -17.23 4.12
N VAL A 144 -21.39 -16.83 2.91
CA VAL A 144 -22.26 -16.12 1.97
C VAL A 144 -22.44 -16.97 0.72
N HIS A 145 -23.68 -17.29 0.40
CA HIS A 145 -24.02 -17.95 -0.86
C HIS A 145 -24.07 -16.91 -1.99
N LEU A 146 -23.17 -17.04 -2.99
CA LEU A 146 -23.14 -16.12 -4.15
C LEU A 146 -24.07 -16.56 -5.26
N CYS A 147 -23.96 -17.82 -5.65
CA CYS A 147 -24.76 -18.46 -6.70
C CYS A 147 -24.57 -19.97 -6.63
N ASP A 148 -25.35 -20.72 -7.43
CA ASP A 148 -25.26 -22.16 -7.47
C ASP A 148 -23.82 -22.65 -7.62
N GLY A 149 -23.36 -23.42 -6.65
CA GLY A 149 -22.01 -23.98 -6.60
C GLY A 149 -20.92 -23.01 -6.15
N VAL A 150 -21.25 -21.82 -5.61
CA VAL A 150 -20.24 -20.86 -5.12
C VAL A 150 -20.66 -20.26 -3.77
N ASP A 151 -19.88 -20.60 -2.74
CA ASP A 151 -20.00 -20.01 -1.42
C ASP A 151 -18.69 -19.29 -1.03
N ALA A 152 -18.80 -18.18 -0.31
CA ALA A 152 -17.67 -17.36 0.13
C ALA A 152 -17.65 -17.22 1.66
N VAL A 153 -16.44 -17.15 2.24
CA VAL A 153 -16.21 -16.76 3.64
C VAL A 153 -15.11 -15.72 3.67
N PHE A 154 -15.37 -14.62 4.35
CA PHE A 154 -14.41 -13.54 4.59
C PHE A 154 -13.89 -13.65 6.01
N ILE A 155 -12.56 -13.61 6.20
CA ILE A 155 -11.93 -13.51 7.53
C ILE A 155 -11.05 -12.27 7.57
N ASP A 156 -10.77 -11.75 8.75
CA ASP A 156 -9.96 -10.55 8.91
C ASP A 156 -8.54 -10.76 8.40
N ALA A 157 -8.10 -9.93 7.47
CA ALA A 157 -6.74 -9.95 6.95
C ALA A 157 -5.77 -9.07 7.76
N GLY A 158 -6.26 -8.27 8.72
CA GLY A 158 -5.43 -7.46 9.62
C GLY A 158 -4.63 -6.34 8.95
N HIS A 159 -4.95 -5.98 7.70
CA HIS A 159 -4.18 -5.02 6.91
C HIS A 159 -4.73 -3.59 6.93
N LEU A 160 -6.03 -3.48 6.83
CA LEU A 160 -6.79 -2.24 6.85
C LEU A 160 -8.13 -2.49 7.52
N LEU A 161 -8.76 -1.47 8.08
CA LEU A 161 -10.10 -1.60 8.67
C LEU A 161 -11.08 -2.21 7.66
N GLY A 162 -11.58 -3.40 7.96
CA GLY A 162 -12.48 -4.15 7.09
C GLY A 162 -11.79 -5.05 6.06
N SER A 163 -10.45 -5.08 5.98
CA SER A 163 -9.72 -5.95 5.06
C SER A 163 -10.02 -7.43 5.29
N ALA A 164 -10.06 -8.22 4.22
CA ALA A 164 -10.39 -9.63 4.32
C ALA A 164 -9.51 -10.53 3.44
N SER A 165 -9.16 -11.68 3.98
CA SER A 165 -8.84 -12.87 3.18
C SER A 165 -10.14 -13.61 2.84
N ILE A 166 -10.25 -14.10 1.61
CA ILE A 166 -11.49 -14.66 1.07
C ILE A 166 -11.29 -16.14 0.70
N ARG A 167 -12.07 -17.04 1.32
CA ARG A 167 -12.15 -18.43 0.88
C ARG A 167 -13.41 -18.63 0.05
N LEU A 168 -13.24 -19.21 -1.13
CA LEU A 168 -14.34 -19.67 -1.99
C LEU A 168 -14.39 -21.18 -1.99
N THR A 169 -15.61 -21.71 -1.87
CA THR A 169 -15.95 -23.12 -2.11
C THR A 169 -16.65 -23.18 -3.46
N LEU A 170 -16.04 -23.88 -4.41
CA LEU A 170 -16.47 -23.97 -5.81
C LEU A 170 -16.93 -25.38 -6.11
N THR A 171 -18.16 -25.56 -6.60
CA THR A 171 -18.72 -26.87 -6.99
C THR A 171 -19.15 -26.83 -8.44
N GLU A 172 -18.62 -27.74 -9.27
CA GLU A 172 -18.96 -27.87 -10.68
C GLU A 172 -18.84 -29.35 -11.11
N GLY A 173 -19.83 -29.87 -11.81
CA GLY A 173 -19.81 -31.26 -12.31
C GLY A 173 -19.68 -32.33 -11.21
N GLY A 174 -20.17 -32.06 -10.00
CA GLY A 174 -20.06 -32.94 -8.84
C GLY A 174 -18.70 -32.97 -8.15
N GLN A 175 -17.77 -32.11 -8.55
CA GLN A 175 -16.47 -31.90 -7.89
C GLN A 175 -16.46 -30.59 -7.13
N THR A 176 -15.89 -30.60 -5.92
CA THR A 176 -15.75 -29.41 -5.08
C THR A 176 -14.28 -29.08 -4.90
N LYS A 177 -13.92 -27.81 -5.01
CA LYS A 177 -12.60 -27.25 -4.76
C LYS A 177 -12.72 -26.02 -3.87
N THR A 178 -11.70 -25.81 -3.05
CA THR A 178 -11.58 -24.62 -2.23
C THR A 178 -10.38 -23.79 -2.68
N ILE A 179 -10.56 -22.48 -2.75
CA ILE A 179 -9.49 -21.53 -3.07
C ILE A 179 -9.52 -20.37 -2.08
N VAL A 180 -8.35 -19.96 -1.59
CA VAL A 180 -8.18 -18.81 -0.71
C VAL A 180 -7.41 -17.71 -1.44
N PHE A 181 -7.93 -16.50 -1.38
CA PHE A 181 -7.25 -15.27 -1.76
C PHE A 181 -6.87 -14.52 -0.49
N SER A 182 -5.61 -14.25 -0.29
CA SER A 182 -5.15 -13.55 0.92
C SER A 182 -5.64 -12.09 0.98
N GLY A 183 -5.83 -11.44 -0.17
CA GLY A 183 -5.74 -9.99 -0.23
C GLY A 183 -4.35 -9.56 0.23
N ASP A 184 -4.25 -8.39 0.84
CA ASP A 184 -3.05 -7.96 1.55
C ASP A 184 -3.12 -8.45 2.99
N ILE A 185 -2.07 -9.14 3.43
CA ILE A 185 -1.97 -9.70 4.78
C ILE A 185 -1.38 -8.63 5.70
N GLY A 186 -2.04 -8.38 6.80
CA GLY A 186 -1.62 -7.38 7.77
C GLY A 186 -0.37 -7.79 8.56
N ASN A 187 0.30 -6.78 9.09
CA ASN A 187 1.31 -6.97 10.11
C ASN A 187 0.63 -7.28 11.46
N VAL A 188 1.34 -7.90 12.38
CA VAL A 188 0.86 -8.20 13.73
C VAL A 188 1.07 -7.02 14.68
N ASP A 189 0.34 -7.02 15.81
CA ASP A 189 0.43 -5.99 16.86
C ASP A 189 0.22 -4.56 16.36
N GLN A 190 -0.58 -4.37 15.30
CA GLN A 190 -0.97 -3.04 14.86
C GLN A 190 -2.09 -2.50 15.75
N PRO A 191 -2.06 -1.21 16.12
CA PRO A 191 -3.13 -0.63 16.92
C PRO A 191 -4.45 -0.57 16.14
N ILE A 192 -5.57 -0.62 16.85
CA ILE A 192 -6.94 -0.41 16.36
C ILE A 192 -7.55 -1.65 15.72
N ILE A 193 -6.85 -2.31 14.81
CA ILE A 193 -7.37 -3.46 14.05
C ILE A 193 -6.80 -4.78 14.58
N ARG A 194 -7.53 -5.86 14.34
CA ARG A 194 -7.10 -7.20 14.78
C ARG A 194 -5.95 -7.71 13.93
N ASP A 195 -5.18 -8.61 14.50
CA ASP A 195 -4.19 -9.39 13.76
C ASP A 195 -4.84 -10.27 12.67
N PRO A 196 -4.10 -10.63 11.61
CA PRO A 196 -4.59 -11.50 10.57
C PRO A 196 -5.11 -12.84 11.12
N GLN A 197 -6.29 -13.25 10.66
CA GLN A 197 -6.81 -14.60 10.88
C GLN A 197 -6.26 -15.58 9.83
N PHE A 198 -6.38 -16.87 10.10
CA PHE A 198 -5.85 -17.93 9.25
C PHE A 198 -6.93 -18.91 8.82
N PHE A 199 -6.86 -19.38 7.58
CA PHE A 199 -7.53 -20.61 7.15
C PHE A 199 -6.62 -21.82 7.40
N THR A 200 -7.19 -22.95 7.76
CA THR A 200 -6.44 -24.17 8.09
C THR A 200 -6.18 -25.07 6.89
N GLY A 201 -6.83 -24.81 5.77
CA GLY A 201 -6.65 -25.60 4.55
C GLY A 201 -7.46 -25.06 3.37
N ALA A 202 -6.96 -25.33 2.17
CA ALA A 202 -7.61 -25.08 0.88
C ALA A 202 -6.94 -25.94 -0.21
N ASP A 203 -7.62 -26.19 -1.34
CA ASP A 203 -6.99 -26.82 -2.50
C ASP A 203 -6.01 -25.89 -3.22
N TYR A 204 -6.31 -24.60 -3.22
CA TYR A 204 -5.51 -23.56 -3.87
C TYR A 204 -5.39 -22.32 -2.98
N VAL A 205 -4.26 -21.64 -3.07
CA VAL A 205 -4.01 -20.37 -2.38
C VAL A 205 -3.44 -19.36 -3.37
N VAL A 206 -3.97 -18.15 -3.36
CA VAL A 206 -3.42 -16.96 -4.03
C VAL A 206 -3.01 -15.99 -2.92
N MET A 207 -1.71 -15.76 -2.74
CA MET A 207 -1.19 -14.97 -1.63
C MET A 207 -0.27 -13.84 -2.06
N GLU A 208 -0.30 -12.75 -1.30
CA GLU A 208 0.61 -11.61 -1.49
C GLU A 208 2.07 -11.95 -1.18
N SER A 209 2.98 -11.08 -1.62
CA SER A 209 4.41 -11.19 -1.36
C SER A 209 5.13 -9.83 -1.33
N THR A 210 4.45 -8.79 -0.86
CA THR A 210 4.98 -7.41 -0.84
C THR A 210 6.33 -7.31 -0.14
N TYR A 211 6.47 -7.96 1.01
CA TYR A 211 7.71 -8.07 1.78
C TYR A 211 8.27 -9.49 1.81
N GLY A 212 8.06 -10.25 0.75
CA GLY A 212 8.57 -11.63 0.63
C GLY A 212 10.09 -11.78 0.65
N ASP A 213 10.84 -10.69 0.65
CA ASP A 213 12.32 -10.67 0.62
C ASP A 213 12.96 -10.15 1.90
N ARG A 214 12.19 -9.65 2.88
CA ARG A 214 12.74 -9.00 4.09
C ARG A 214 11.75 -8.95 5.25
N ASN A 215 12.32 -8.85 6.45
CA ASN A 215 11.59 -8.59 7.69
C ASN A 215 11.55 -7.10 8.01
N HIS A 216 10.55 -6.70 8.80
CA HIS A 216 10.46 -5.36 9.34
C HIS A 216 11.50 -5.17 10.44
N THR A 217 11.92 -3.92 10.63
CA THR A 217 12.78 -3.58 11.76
C THR A 217 11.93 -3.58 13.03
N GLU A 218 12.34 -4.35 14.04
CA GLU A 218 11.70 -4.31 15.36
C GLU A 218 11.82 -2.91 15.97
N VAL A 219 10.71 -2.39 16.45
CA VAL A 219 10.66 -1.10 17.15
C VAL A 219 10.07 -1.30 18.54
N TRP A 220 10.88 -1.07 19.56
CA TRP A 220 10.53 -1.28 20.97
C TRP A 220 9.40 -0.38 21.47
N SER A 221 9.22 0.81 20.90
CA SER A 221 8.16 1.74 21.28
C SER A 221 7.98 2.81 20.20
N TYR A 222 6.92 2.69 19.44
CA TYR A 222 6.53 3.71 18.47
C TYR A 222 6.15 5.02 19.17
N THR A 223 5.35 4.95 20.21
CA THR A 223 4.90 6.09 21.01
C THR A 223 6.08 6.87 21.59
N GLY A 224 7.05 6.18 22.20
CA GLY A 224 8.23 6.83 22.80
C GLY A 224 9.14 7.52 21.79
N GLN A 225 9.43 6.86 20.64
CA GLN A 225 10.28 7.45 19.59
C GLN A 225 9.59 8.66 18.92
N LEU A 226 8.30 8.55 18.64
CA LEU A 226 7.54 9.65 18.06
C LEU A 226 7.46 10.84 19.04
N ALA A 227 7.23 10.58 20.33
CA ALA A 227 7.24 11.59 21.38
C ALA A 227 8.59 12.35 21.44
N GLN A 228 9.70 11.61 21.40
CA GLN A 228 11.03 12.24 21.40
C GLN A 228 11.24 13.17 20.20
N ILE A 229 10.87 12.73 18.99
CA ILE A 229 11.00 13.57 17.78
C ILE A 229 10.13 14.82 17.90
N ILE A 230 8.90 14.68 18.40
CA ILE A 230 7.98 15.82 18.61
C ILE A 230 8.59 16.78 19.65
N ASP A 231 9.00 16.28 20.82
CA ASP A 231 9.53 17.10 21.92
C ASP A 231 10.78 17.89 21.49
N GLU A 232 11.75 17.21 20.86
CA GLU A 232 12.97 17.83 20.34
C GLU A 232 12.71 18.90 19.28
N THR A 233 11.73 18.69 18.40
CA THR A 233 11.45 19.58 17.27
C THR A 233 10.65 20.80 17.72
N LEU A 234 9.55 20.58 18.44
CA LEU A 234 8.70 21.67 18.93
C LEU A 234 9.45 22.53 19.94
N GLY A 235 10.31 21.94 20.80
CA GLY A 235 11.14 22.67 21.74
C GLY A 235 12.16 23.62 21.09
N LYS A 236 12.50 23.42 19.80
CA LYS A 236 13.32 24.33 18.99
C LYS A 236 12.50 25.40 18.26
N GLY A 237 11.18 25.37 18.37
CA GLY A 237 10.27 26.26 17.64
C GLY A 237 9.95 25.80 16.22
N GLY A 238 10.29 24.55 15.85
CA GLY A 238 10.03 23.97 14.54
C GLY A 238 8.70 23.23 14.45
N ASN A 239 8.35 22.77 13.26
CA ASN A 239 7.18 21.94 12.99
C ASN A 239 7.61 20.49 12.74
N VAL A 240 6.76 19.53 13.15
CA VAL A 240 6.87 18.13 12.75
C VAL A 240 5.89 17.89 11.60
N VAL A 241 6.41 17.60 10.40
CA VAL A 241 5.60 17.32 9.21
C VAL A 241 5.66 15.83 8.93
N ILE A 242 4.49 15.17 8.89
CA ILE A 242 4.37 13.72 8.72
C ILE A 242 3.61 13.42 7.42
N PRO A 243 4.31 13.07 6.33
CA PRO A 243 3.67 12.52 5.14
C PRO A 243 2.99 11.19 5.49
N SER A 244 1.69 11.08 5.26
CA SER A 244 0.93 9.89 5.65
C SER A 244 -0.10 9.51 4.61
N PHE A 245 -0.40 8.20 4.49
CA PHE A 245 -1.62 7.78 3.80
C PHE A 245 -2.85 8.24 4.59
N ALA A 246 -3.86 8.69 3.87
CA ALA A 246 -5.06 9.27 4.47
C ALA A 246 -5.90 8.25 5.26
N VAL A 247 -5.83 6.98 4.87
CA VAL A 247 -6.59 5.87 5.45
C VAL A 247 -5.63 4.86 6.07
N GLY A 248 -5.92 4.40 7.28
CA GLY A 248 -5.12 3.49 8.08
C GLY A 248 -4.02 4.23 8.83
N ARG A 249 -2.91 4.55 8.16
CA ARG A 249 -1.71 5.15 8.77
C ARG A 249 -1.97 6.46 9.51
N THR A 250 -2.82 7.33 9.00
CA THR A 250 -3.18 8.58 9.70
C THR A 250 -3.90 8.28 11.01
N GLN A 251 -4.80 7.30 11.05
CA GLN A 251 -5.53 6.93 12.25
C GLN A 251 -4.62 6.27 13.30
N GLU A 252 -3.66 5.43 12.88
CA GLU A 252 -2.65 4.89 13.79
C GLU A 252 -1.77 5.98 14.40
N LEU A 253 -1.35 6.98 13.61
CA LEU A 253 -0.61 8.14 14.13
C LEU A 253 -1.43 8.93 15.15
N LEU A 254 -2.72 9.13 14.91
CA LEU A 254 -3.61 9.80 15.86
C LEU A 254 -3.75 9.00 17.16
N TYR A 255 -3.81 7.67 17.07
CA TYR A 255 -3.82 6.78 18.23
C TYR A 255 -2.54 6.94 19.08
N PHE A 256 -1.36 6.88 18.47
CA PHE A 256 -0.09 7.10 19.17
C PHE A 256 0.03 8.52 19.74
N ILE A 257 -0.41 9.55 19.01
CA ILE A 257 -0.34 10.93 19.51
C ILE A 257 -1.29 11.14 20.70
N ARG A 258 -2.45 10.49 20.72
CA ARG A 258 -3.34 10.48 21.90
C ARG A 258 -2.59 9.91 23.10
N GLU A 259 -1.97 8.74 22.96
CA GLU A 259 -1.19 8.14 24.04
C GLU A 259 -0.04 9.06 24.53
N ILE A 260 0.68 9.70 23.59
CA ILE A 260 1.74 10.65 23.91
C ILE A 260 1.20 11.80 24.79
N LYS A 261 0.03 12.32 24.46
CA LYS A 261 -0.62 13.39 25.21
C LYS A 261 -1.15 12.91 26.57
N ASP A 262 -1.81 11.76 26.61
CA ASP A 262 -2.36 11.18 27.84
C ASP A 262 -1.25 10.87 28.86
N GLN A 263 -0.09 10.42 28.38
CA GLN A 263 1.10 10.12 29.22
C GLN A 263 1.99 11.35 29.48
N GLY A 264 1.73 12.49 28.86
CA GLY A 264 2.53 13.72 29.02
C GLY A 264 3.99 13.57 28.55
N LEU A 265 4.25 12.79 27.49
CA LEU A 265 5.60 12.47 27.04
C LEU A 265 6.31 13.64 26.34
N VAL A 266 5.58 14.64 25.87
CA VAL A 266 6.13 15.88 25.28
C VAL A 266 6.11 16.96 26.34
N THR A 267 7.27 17.42 26.77
CA THR A 267 7.43 18.34 27.90
C THR A 267 7.75 19.77 27.48
N SER A 268 8.37 19.94 26.32
CA SER A 268 8.75 21.28 25.79
C SER A 268 7.56 22.13 25.37
N VAL A 269 6.51 21.50 24.81
CA VAL A 269 5.25 22.12 24.40
C VAL A 269 4.09 21.17 24.74
N PRO A 270 3.67 21.04 26.01
CA PRO A 270 2.70 20.02 26.43
C PRO A 270 1.36 20.08 25.67
N ASP A 271 0.87 21.28 25.39
CA ASP A 271 -0.38 21.53 24.69
C ASP A 271 -0.21 21.70 23.18
N PHE A 272 0.77 21.02 22.58
CA PHE A 272 1.06 21.17 21.15
C PHE A 272 -0.15 20.85 20.26
N PRO A 273 -0.42 21.66 19.23
CA PRO A 273 -1.51 21.41 18.30
C PRO A 273 -1.10 20.37 17.24
N VAL A 274 -2.07 19.56 16.82
CA VAL A 274 -1.94 18.54 15.80
C VAL A 274 -2.96 18.80 14.69
N TYR A 275 -2.50 18.92 13.47
CA TYR A 275 -3.34 19.17 12.30
C TYR A 275 -3.33 17.97 11.36
N VAL A 276 -4.49 17.45 11.04
CA VAL A 276 -4.68 16.51 9.94
C VAL A 276 -5.16 17.31 8.73
N ASP A 277 -4.24 17.57 7.81
CA ASP A 277 -4.52 18.38 6.63
C ASP A 277 -4.74 17.50 5.39
N SER A 278 -5.88 16.80 5.39
CA SER A 278 -6.36 15.96 4.30
C SER A 278 -7.86 15.74 4.43
N PRO A 279 -8.70 16.19 3.47
CA PRO A 279 -10.14 15.93 3.49
C PRO A 279 -10.48 14.44 3.51
N LEU A 280 -9.75 13.62 2.75
CA LEU A 280 -9.92 12.17 2.76
C LEU A 280 -9.61 11.57 4.15
N ALA A 281 -8.52 12.01 4.80
CA ALA A 281 -8.18 11.53 6.13
C ALA A 281 -9.24 11.90 7.18
N LYS A 282 -9.84 13.09 7.08
CA LYS A 282 -10.98 13.48 7.92
C LYS A 282 -12.17 12.55 7.71
N SER A 283 -12.54 12.28 6.46
CA SER A 283 -13.66 11.37 6.13
C SER A 283 -13.38 9.95 6.62
N ALA A 284 -12.16 9.45 6.46
CA ALA A 284 -11.73 8.16 6.98
C ALA A 284 -11.82 8.12 8.52
N THR A 285 -11.29 9.14 9.21
CA THR A 285 -11.35 9.22 10.68
C THR A 285 -12.81 9.20 11.18
N THR A 286 -13.75 9.80 10.44
CA THR A 286 -15.17 9.70 10.77
C THR A 286 -15.69 8.26 10.71
N ILE A 287 -15.26 7.46 9.72
CA ILE A 287 -15.61 6.03 9.64
C ILE A 287 -15.00 5.26 10.81
N PHE A 288 -13.72 5.52 11.14
CA PHE A 288 -13.05 4.94 12.30
C PHE A 288 -13.63 5.36 13.66
N CYS A 289 -14.44 6.42 13.72
CA CYS A 289 -15.22 6.81 14.90
C CYS A 289 -16.65 6.22 14.90
N GLY A 290 -17.02 5.47 13.88
CA GLY A 290 -18.35 4.89 13.71
C GLY A 290 -18.56 3.56 14.42
N ASP A 291 -19.45 2.73 13.90
CA ASP A 291 -19.70 1.38 14.43
C ASP A 291 -18.63 0.39 13.92
N LEU A 292 -17.68 0.08 14.78
CA LEU A 292 -16.55 -0.81 14.51
C LEU A 292 -16.67 -2.18 15.19
N ARG A 293 -17.87 -2.56 15.66
CA ARG A 293 -18.09 -3.86 16.31
C ARG A 293 -17.66 -5.01 15.38
N GLY A 294 -16.85 -5.92 15.91
CA GLY A 294 -16.32 -7.07 15.18
C GLY A 294 -15.03 -6.80 14.38
N TYR A 295 -14.50 -5.56 14.40
CA TYR A 295 -13.33 -5.16 13.62
C TYR A 295 -12.14 -4.66 14.46
N LEU A 296 -12.40 -4.27 15.72
CA LEU A 296 -11.37 -3.73 16.62
C LEU A 296 -10.59 -4.84 17.31
N ASP A 297 -9.32 -4.54 17.60
CA ASP A 297 -8.51 -5.30 18.54
C ASP A 297 -9.02 -5.16 19.98
N GLN A 298 -8.43 -5.89 20.92
CA GLN A 298 -8.88 -5.91 22.31
C GLN A 298 -8.64 -4.57 23.01
N ASP A 299 -7.51 -3.92 22.75
CA ASP A 299 -7.12 -2.66 23.40
C ASP A 299 -8.03 -1.50 22.97
N ALA A 300 -8.30 -1.40 21.66
CA ALA A 300 -9.23 -0.43 21.12
C ALA A 300 -10.68 -0.67 21.61
N LEU A 301 -11.09 -1.94 21.73
CA LEU A 301 -12.40 -2.30 22.30
C LEU A 301 -12.53 -1.86 23.76
N GLU A 302 -11.49 -2.00 24.56
CA GLU A 302 -11.49 -1.56 25.96
C GLU A 302 -11.60 -0.04 26.05
N LEU A 303 -10.82 0.69 25.24
CA LEU A 303 -10.91 2.14 25.17
C LEU A 303 -12.32 2.63 24.83
N VAL A 304 -12.96 2.02 23.82
CA VAL A 304 -14.31 2.42 23.39
C VAL A 304 -15.36 2.08 24.46
N LYS A 305 -15.22 0.95 25.19
CA LYS A 305 -16.11 0.57 26.29
C LYS A 305 -16.06 1.55 27.45
N ASP A 306 -14.88 2.11 27.74
CA ASP A 306 -14.70 3.12 28.78
C ASP A 306 -15.21 4.53 28.38
N GLY A 307 -15.80 4.65 27.18
CA GLY A 307 -16.29 5.91 26.65
C GLY A 307 -15.20 6.85 26.13
N THR A 308 -13.98 6.34 25.99
CA THR A 308 -12.84 7.08 25.43
C THR A 308 -12.92 7.08 23.91
N HIS A 309 -12.81 8.26 23.31
CA HIS A 309 -12.70 8.38 21.84
C HIS A 309 -11.26 8.14 21.41
N MET A 310 -11.02 7.12 20.59
CA MET A 310 -9.67 6.71 20.13
C MET A 310 -8.85 7.84 19.50
N PHE A 311 -9.52 8.82 18.89
CA PHE A 311 -8.87 9.90 18.12
C PHE A 311 -9.20 11.30 18.63
N ASN A 312 -9.88 11.43 19.78
CA ASN A 312 -10.24 12.74 20.33
C ASN A 312 -9.29 13.09 21.49
N PHE A 313 -8.47 14.12 21.28
CA PHE A 313 -7.58 14.66 22.29
C PHE A 313 -7.48 16.20 22.15
N PRO A 314 -7.13 16.93 23.22
CA PRO A 314 -6.97 18.38 23.15
C PRO A 314 -5.94 18.82 22.12
N GLY A 315 -6.30 19.81 21.30
CA GLY A 315 -5.41 20.35 20.26
C GLY A 315 -5.43 19.58 18.93
N LEU A 316 -6.30 18.59 18.73
CA LEU A 316 -6.52 17.99 17.42
C LEU A 316 -7.42 18.87 16.54
N HIS A 317 -6.94 19.15 15.32
CA HIS A 317 -7.66 19.92 14.31
C HIS A 317 -7.71 19.15 12.99
N LEU A 318 -8.90 18.98 12.42
CA LEU A 318 -9.11 18.35 11.11
C LEU A 318 -9.44 19.45 10.10
N THR A 319 -8.53 19.77 9.17
CA THR A 319 -8.73 20.85 8.19
C THR A 319 -9.47 20.35 6.95
N GLU A 320 -10.36 21.16 6.42
CA GLU A 320 -11.14 20.86 5.22
C GLU A 320 -10.77 21.76 4.04
N THR A 321 -10.78 23.06 4.28
CA THR A 321 -10.68 24.07 3.23
C THR A 321 -9.23 24.33 2.80
N VAL A 322 -9.08 24.85 1.59
CA VAL A 322 -7.78 25.29 1.08
C VAL A 322 -7.23 26.47 1.89
N ASP A 323 -8.10 27.33 2.40
CA ASP A 323 -7.66 28.51 3.15
C ASP A 323 -7.19 28.14 4.55
N GLU A 324 -7.84 27.17 5.23
CA GLU A 324 -7.30 26.58 6.47
C GLU A 324 -5.92 25.96 6.24
N SER A 325 -5.76 25.19 5.17
CA SER A 325 -4.47 24.57 4.81
C SER A 325 -3.37 25.59 4.55
N LYS A 326 -3.68 26.71 3.89
CA LYS A 326 -2.72 27.82 3.67
C LYS A 326 -2.36 28.51 4.97
N ALA A 327 -3.33 28.77 5.85
CA ALA A 327 -3.09 29.42 7.14
C ALA A 327 -2.08 28.64 8.01
N LEU A 328 -2.05 27.29 7.91
CA LEU A 328 -1.07 26.48 8.62
C LEU A 328 0.38 26.80 8.22
N ASN A 329 0.62 27.20 6.98
CA ASN A 329 1.95 27.53 6.49
C ASN A 329 2.41 28.95 6.89
N GLU A 330 1.48 29.81 7.24
CA GLU A 330 1.72 31.19 7.67
C GLU A 330 1.82 31.31 9.21
N ASP A 331 1.21 30.35 9.94
CA ASP A 331 1.27 30.30 11.38
C ASP A 331 2.59 29.71 11.89
N HIS A 332 3.32 30.48 12.68
CA HIS A 332 4.64 30.14 13.23
C HIS A 332 4.58 29.36 14.56
N THR A 333 3.40 29.10 15.10
CA THR A 333 3.25 28.25 16.29
C THR A 333 3.77 26.85 16.02
N PRO A 334 4.70 26.29 16.82
CA PRO A 334 5.16 24.93 16.67
C PRO A 334 4.02 23.91 16.71
N LYS A 335 3.96 23.03 15.72
CA LYS A 335 2.84 22.11 15.53
C LYS A 335 3.24 20.80 14.86
N VAL A 336 2.39 19.79 15.00
CA VAL A 336 2.46 18.56 14.22
C VAL A 336 1.47 18.68 13.05
N ILE A 337 1.92 18.38 11.82
CA ILE A 337 1.10 18.40 10.60
C ILE A 337 1.17 17.02 9.97
N ILE A 338 0.03 16.32 9.92
CA ILE A 338 -0.14 15.05 9.21
C ILE A 338 -0.89 15.34 7.91
N SER A 339 -0.31 14.98 6.77
CA SER A 339 -0.91 15.32 5.47
C SER A 339 -0.63 14.27 4.40
N ALA A 340 -1.59 14.03 3.54
CA ALA A 340 -1.44 13.14 2.39
C ALA A 340 -0.80 13.89 1.18
N SER A 341 -0.04 13.18 0.33
CA SER A 341 0.21 11.74 0.24
C SER A 341 1.43 11.29 1.03
N GLY A 342 1.45 10.00 1.41
CA GLY A 342 2.57 9.42 2.18
C GLY A 342 3.91 9.40 1.44
N MET A 343 3.92 9.39 0.10
CA MET A 343 5.15 9.42 -0.73
C MET A 343 5.49 10.83 -1.25
N CYS A 344 4.75 11.85 -0.87
CA CYS A 344 4.96 13.27 -1.21
C CYS A 344 4.81 13.62 -2.70
N ASP A 345 4.28 12.75 -3.55
CA ASP A 345 4.17 12.98 -4.99
C ASP A 345 2.99 13.90 -5.34
N ALA A 346 1.98 13.96 -4.51
CA ALA A 346 0.77 14.75 -4.70
C ALA A 346 0.24 15.28 -3.35
N GLY A 347 -0.81 16.08 -3.40
CA GLY A 347 -1.56 16.52 -2.23
C GLY A 347 -0.97 17.73 -1.50
N ARG A 348 -1.62 18.06 -0.38
CA ARG A 348 -1.29 19.24 0.45
C ARG A 348 0.07 19.12 1.12
N ILE A 349 0.56 17.91 1.37
CA ILE A 349 1.89 17.64 1.94
C ILE A 349 2.99 18.38 1.19
N ARG A 350 2.90 18.51 -0.15
CA ARG A 350 3.91 19.21 -0.95
C ARG A 350 4.03 20.69 -0.61
N HIS A 351 2.91 21.32 -0.22
CA HIS A 351 2.92 22.70 0.28
C HIS A 351 3.59 22.77 1.65
N HIS A 352 3.23 21.89 2.57
CA HIS A 352 3.87 21.85 3.89
C HIS A 352 5.37 21.58 3.79
N LEU A 353 5.81 20.71 2.89
CA LEU A 353 7.24 20.48 2.63
C LEU A 353 7.92 21.75 2.10
N LYS A 354 7.29 22.48 1.17
CA LYS A 354 7.84 23.74 0.66
C LYS A 354 8.13 24.76 1.77
N TYR A 355 7.26 24.84 2.78
CA TYR A 355 7.39 25.81 3.87
C TYR A 355 8.25 25.32 5.04
N ASN A 356 8.52 24.02 5.16
CA ASN A 356 9.23 23.45 6.31
C ASN A 356 10.60 22.85 5.98
N LEU A 357 10.87 22.37 4.75
CA LEU A 357 12.14 21.72 4.40
C LEU A 357 13.38 22.62 4.59
N TRP A 358 13.26 23.91 4.33
CA TRP A 358 14.39 24.85 4.47
C TRP A 358 14.64 25.29 5.92
N ARG A 359 13.77 24.95 6.86
CA ARG A 359 13.84 25.30 8.28
C ARG A 359 14.63 24.23 9.04
N ALA A 360 15.78 24.61 9.59
CA ALA A 360 16.64 23.69 10.34
C ALA A 360 16.07 23.26 11.71
N ASP A 361 15.08 23.99 12.22
CA ASP A 361 14.34 23.67 13.44
C ASP A 361 13.22 22.66 13.25
N SER A 362 12.77 22.42 12.01
CA SER A 362 11.67 21.54 11.67
C SER A 362 12.14 20.10 11.38
N ALA A 363 11.21 19.14 11.44
CA ALA A 363 11.45 17.75 11.08
C ALA A 363 10.40 17.25 10.08
N VAL A 364 10.84 16.38 9.15
CA VAL A 364 9.97 15.58 8.28
C VAL A 364 10.11 14.13 8.69
N VAL A 365 9.00 13.49 9.06
CA VAL A 365 8.99 12.13 9.61
C VAL A 365 8.24 11.21 8.65
N PHE A 366 8.97 10.35 7.95
CA PHE A 366 8.40 9.32 7.11
C PHE A 366 8.00 8.11 7.95
N VAL A 367 6.75 7.69 7.82
CA VAL A 367 6.14 6.62 8.61
C VAL A 367 5.70 5.41 7.75
N GLY A 368 6.26 5.30 6.56
CA GLY A 368 5.97 4.21 5.64
C GLY A 368 7.00 4.13 4.52
N PHE A 369 6.93 3.05 3.76
CA PHE A 369 7.83 2.79 2.64
C PHE A 369 7.79 3.93 1.61
N GLN A 370 8.97 4.28 1.11
CA GLN A 370 9.14 5.29 0.06
C GLN A 370 9.67 4.63 -1.21
N SER A 371 8.84 4.56 -2.23
CA SER A 371 9.17 3.92 -3.51
C SER A 371 10.26 4.71 -4.26
N PRO A 372 11.20 4.01 -4.94
CA PRO A 372 12.18 4.67 -5.80
C PRO A 372 11.52 5.59 -6.82
N GLY A 373 12.07 6.80 -6.98
CA GLY A 373 11.55 7.82 -7.90
C GLY A 373 10.49 8.74 -7.32
N THR A 374 10.09 8.57 -6.06
CA THR A 374 9.21 9.49 -5.35
C THR A 374 9.97 10.63 -4.69
N LEU A 375 9.28 11.74 -4.39
CA LEU A 375 9.87 12.84 -3.64
C LEU A 375 10.27 12.40 -2.24
N GLY A 376 9.44 11.59 -1.58
CA GLY A 376 9.75 11.05 -0.24
C GLY A 376 11.04 10.24 -0.24
N ARG A 377 11.26 9.38 -1.25
CA ARG A 377 12.50 8.62 -1.41
C ARG A 377 13.71 9.53 -1.62
N THR A 378 13.57 10.55 -2.47
CA THR A 378 14.62 11.54 -2.72
C THR A 378 15.03 12.26 -1.45
N LEU A 379 14.08 12.60 -0.56
CA LEU A 379 14.36 13.23 0.73
C LEU A 379 15.08 12.26 1.69
N LEU A 380 14.67 10.99 1.74
CA LEU A 380 15.34 9.97 2.55
C LEU A 380 16.76 9.67 2.09
N ASP A 381 17.03 9.77 0.79
CA ASP A 381 18.37 9.59 0.21
C ASP A 381 19.33 10.76 0.53
N GLY A 382 18.85 11.79 1.25
CA GLY A 382 19.71 12.87 1.78
C GLY A 382 20.05 13.96 0.77
N THR A 383 19.19 14.24 -0.20
CA THR A 383 19.41 15.34 -1.16
C THR A 383 19.50 16.70 -0.46
N PRO A 384 20.43 17.60 -0.86
CA PRO A 384 20.56 18.93 -0.27
C PRO A 384 19.45 19.91 -0.70
N SER A 385 18.76 19.63 -1.79
CA SER A 385 17.64 20.44 -2.30
C SER A 385 16.68 19.63 -3.17
N VAL A 386 15.43 20.08 -3.23
CA VAL A 386 14.38 19.49 -4.07
C VAL A 386 13.62 20.58 -4.82
N LYS A 387 13.01 20.22 -5.95
CA LYS A 387 12.18 21.13 -6.73
C LYS A 387 10.71 20.97 -6.37
N LEU A 388 10.09 21.99 -5.78
CA LEU A 388 8.67 22.03 -5.41
C LEU A 388 7.98 23.20 -6.10
N PHE A 389 6.94 22.92 -6.87
CA PHE A 389 6.17 23.92 -7.64
C PHE A 389 7.03 24.83 -8.52
N GLY A 390 8.14 24.30 -9.05
CA GLY A 390 9.06 25.05 -9.90
C GLY A 390 10.16 25.84 -9.16
N GLU A 391 10.15 25.85 -7.83
CA GLU A 391 11.16 26.50 -6.98
C GLU A 391 12.13 25.47 -6.39
N ASP A 392 13.40 25.84 -6.28
CA ASP A 392 14.39 25.03 -5.59
C ASP A 392 14.32 25.32 -4.08
N VAL A 393 14.05 24.27 -3.29
CA VAL A 393 13.90 24.34 -1.84
C VAL A 393 15.04 23.55 -1.19
N ALA A 394 15.84 24.22 -0.37
CA ALA A 394 16.92 23.58 0.38
C ALA A 394 16.35 22.60 1.41
N VAL A 395 17.00 21.45 1.63
CA VAL A 395 16.65 20.48 2.66
C VAL A 395 17.58 20.69 3.86
N ARG A 396 17.08 21.40 4.87
CA ARG A 396 17.76 21.69 6.14
C ARG A 396 17.03 21.07 7.34
N ALA A 397 15.74 20.77 7.17
CA ALA A 397 14.95 20.07 8.17
C ALA A 397 15.52 18.68 8.45
N LYS A 398 15.38 18.22 9.70
CA LYS A 398 15.73 16.85 10.08
C LYS A 398 14.79 15.87 9.34
N VAL A 399 15.33 15.03 8.46
CA VAL A 399 14.56 13.96 7.80
C VAL A 399 14.73 12.69 8.61
N VAL A 400 13.61 12.11 9.06
CA VAL A 400 13.57 10.91 9.89
C VAL A 400 12.81 9.82 9.14
N ASN A 401 13.40 8.63 9.07
CA ASN A 401 12.71 7.42 8.62
C ASN A 401 12.25 6.62 9.83
N PHE A 402 10.96 6.64 10.10
CA PHE A 402 10.34 5.93 11.21
C PHE A 402 9.98 4.52 10.73
N GLN A 403 10.94 3.60 10.88
CA GLN A 403 10.83 2.23 10.37
C GLN A 403 9.88 1.38 11.22
N GLY A 404 9.39 0.29 10.63
CA GLY A 404 8.58 -0.73 11.32
C GLY A 404 7.06 -0.53 11.25
N LEU A 405 6.58 0.67 10.92
CA LEU A 405 5.15 0.91 10.70
C LEU A 405 4.77 0.50 9.26
N SER A 406 4.80 -0.79 8.94
CA SER A 406 4.20 -1.31 7.71
C SER A 406 2.87 -1.97 8.02
N SER A 407 1.87 -1.75 7.16
CA SER A 407 0.58 -2.45 7.27
C SER A 407 0.59 -3.85 6.69
N HIS A 408 1.62 -4.22 5.89
CA HIS A 408 1.77 -5.57 5.36
C HIS A 408 2.58 -6.45 6.29
N ALA A 409 2.28 -7.73 6.28
CA ALA A 409 3.10 -8.78 6.87
C ALA A 409 4.51 -8.77 6.27
N ASP A 410 5.51 -9.06 7.08
CA ASP A 410 6.88 -9.26 6.63
C ASP A 410 7.14 -10.70 6.18
N HIS A 411 8.38 -10.99 5.79
CA HIS A 411 8.76 -12.31 5.26
C HIS A 411 8.36 -13.46 6.19
N ASP A 412 8.68 -13.35 7.47
CA ASP A 412 8.45 -14.45 8.43
C ASP A 412 6.96 -14.61 8.74
N HIS A 413 6.19 -13.51 8.85
CA HIS A 413 4.75 -13.56 9.03
C HIS A 413 4.02 -14.10 7.79
N LEU A 414 4.49 -13.79 6.56
CA LEU A 414 3.96 -14.38 5.34
C LEU A 414 4.19 -15.90 5.30
N LEU A 415 5.37 -16.36 5.75
CA LEU A 415 5.67 -17.80 5.84
C LEU A 415 4.85 -18.50 6.94
N ASP A 416 4.64 -17.82 8.07
CA ASP A 416 3.77 -18.33 9.13
C ASP A 416 2.33 -18.46 8.63
N TRP A 417 1.81 -17.43 7.93
CA TRP A 417 0.46 -17.43 7.37
C TRP A 417 0.22 -18.63 6.44
N ILE A 418 1.10 -18.89 5.48
CA ILE A 418 0.95 -20.05 4.59
C ILE A 418 1.20 -21.37 5.32
N GLY A 419 1.99 -21.37 6.38
CA GLY A 419 2.27 -22.53 7.23
C GLY A 419 1.04 -23.09 7.95
N HIS A 420 -0.04 -22.32 8.09
CA HIS A 420 -1.30 -22.77 8.68
C HIS A 420 -2.14 -23.68 7.76
N PHE A 421 -1.87 -23.70 6.45
CA PHE A 421 -2.60 -24.53 5.49
C PHE A 421 -2.12 -25.98 5.52
N LYS A 422 -2.77 -26.81 6.34
CA LYS A 422 -2.38 -28.22 6.59
C LYS A 422 -3.33 -29.23 5.96
N GLU A 423 -4.64 -29.07 6.14
CA GLU A 423 -5.65 -30.02 5.66
C GLU A 423 -6.90 -29.32 5.11
N PRO A 424 -7.19 -29.43 3.80
CA PRO A 424 -6.28 -29.98 2.79
C PRO A 424 -5.07 -29.07 2.58
N LYS A 425 -3.88 -29.69 2.39
CA LYS A 425 -2.68 -28.96 1.98
C LYS A 425 -2.87 -28.48 0.53
N PRO A 426 -2.55 -27.23 0.21
CA PRO A 426 -2.73 -26.68 -1.14
C PRO A 426 -2.01 -27.50 -2.20
N GLN A 427 -2.73 -27.83 -3.27
CA GLN A 427 -2.17 -28.44 -4.47
C GLN A 427 -1.26 -27.47 -5.20
N HIS A 428 -1.61 -26.16 -5.12
CA HIS A 428 -0.81 -25.09 -5.71
C HIS A 428 -0.98 -23.78 -4.92
N VAL A 429 0.12 -23.03 -4.77
CA VAL A 429 0.18 -21.70 -4.17
C VAL A 429 0.61 -20.71 -5.26
N PHE A 430 -0.23 -19.77 -5.60
CA PHE A 430 0.07 -18.68 -6.53
C PHE A 430 0.53 -17.47 -5.74
N VAL A 431 1.77 -17.03 -5.97
CA VAL A 431 2.39 -15.91 -5.28
C VAL A 431 2.24 -14.66 -6.12
N VAL A 432 1.44 -13.72 -5.67
CA VAL A 432 1.07 -12.46 -6.35
C VAL A 432 1.45 -11.24 -5.51
N HIS A 433 1.09 -10.04 -5.95
CA HIS A 433 1.24 -8.79 -5.21
C HIS A 433 2.62 -8.62 -4.58
N GLY A 434 3.65 -8.70 -5.43
CA GLY A 434 5.05 -8.52 -5.06
C GLY A 434 5.85 -8.06 -6.27
N ASP A 435 6.93 -7.34 -6.03
CA ASP A 435 7.82 -6.88 -7.10
C ASP A 435 8.34 -8.05 -7.93
N ARG A 436 8.68 -7.77 -9.19
CA ARG A 436 9.15 -8.76 -10.17
C ARG A 436 10.38 -9.56 -9.69
N GLU A 437 11.21 -8.95 -8.87
CA GLU A 437 12.37 -9.56 -8.26
C GLU A 437 12.05 -10.34 -6.99
N VAL A 438 10.93 -10.00 -6.30
CA VAL A 438 10.53 -10.56 -5.00
C VAL A 438 9.62 -11.77 -5.16
N ALA A 439 8.51 -11.65 -5.90
CA ALA A 439 7.49 -12.69 -5.97
C ALA A 439 8.03 -14.07 -6.45
N PRO A 440 8.88 -14.18 -7.48
CA PRO A 440 9.44 -15.48 -7.89
C PRO A 440 10.39 -16.07 -6.83
N VAL A 441 11.14 -15.24 -6.11
CA VAL A 441 12.06 -15.69 -5.06
C VAL A 441 11.26 -16.18 -3.85
N PHE A 442 10.22 -15.45 -3.47
CA PHE A 442 9.34 -15.86 -2.39
C PHE A 442 8.58 -17.16 -2.71
N ALA A 443 8.12 -17.34 -3.97
CA ALA A 443 7.55 -18.62 -4.42
C ALA A 443 8.53 -19.80 -4.25
N GLN A 444 9.83 -19.59 -4.50
CA GLN A 444 10.85 -20.62 -4.24
C GLN A 444 10.98 -20.90 -2.74
N THR A 445 10.93 -19.88 -1.88
CA THR A 445 10.96 -20.05 -0.41
C THR A 445 9.75 -20.84 0.08
N VAL A 446 8.54 -20.51 -0.40
CA VAL A 446 7.31 -21.27 -0.11
C VAL A 446 7.44 -22.73 -0.59
N SER A 447 8.09 -22.96 -1.74
CA SER A 447 8.33 -24.32 -2.24
C SER A 447 9.27 -25.12 -1.34
N GLN A 448 10.24 -24.47 -0.68
CA GLN A 448 11.13 -25.13 0.28
C GLN A 448 10.40 -25.62 1.56
N LEU A 449 9.23 -25.03 1.87
CA LEU A 449 8.33 -25.52 2.92
C LEU A 449 7.49 -26.73 2.47
N GLY A 450 7.71 -27.23 1.26
CA GLY A 450 7.05 -28.41 0.71
C GLY A 450 5.70 -28.12 0.06
N PHE A 451 5.41 -26.87 -0.30
CA PHE A 451 4.29 -26.51 -1.18
C PHE A 451 4.72 -26.55 -2.65
N THR A 452 3.77 -26.64 -3.56
CA THR A 452 3.99 -26.33 -4.98
C THR A 452 3.65 -24.86 -5.17
N ALA A 453 4.64 -23.99 -5.36
CA ALA A 453 4.42 -22.55 -5.45
C ALA A 453 4.95 -21.95 -6.76
N HIS A 454 4.24 -20.95 -7.29
CA HIS A 454 4.53 -20.28 -8.54
C HIS A 454 4.13 -18.80 -8.48
N ALA A 455 4.92 -17.92 -9.10
CA ALA A 455 4.58 -16.52 -9.29
C ALA A 455 4.01 -16.32 -10.71
N PRO A 456 2.69 -16.21 -10.87
CA PRO A 456 2.04 -16.16 -12.18
C PRO A 456 2.39 -14.88 -12.94
N GLN A 457 2.22 -14.95 -14.27
CA GLN A 457 2.35 -13.83 -15.17
C GLN A 457 0.98 -13.31 -15.61
N TYR A 458 0.93 -12.09 -16.13
CA TYR A 458 -0.29 -11.49 -16.65
C TYR A 458 -0.92 -12.35 -17.74
N THR A 459 -2.24 -12.59 -17.66
CA THR A 459 -3.06 -13.49 -18.50
C THR A 459 -2.73 -14.99 -18.38
N GLU A 460 -1.99 -15.41 -17.39
CA GLU A 460 -1.79 -16.82 -17.11
C GLU A 460 -3.10 -17.46 -16.61
N GLU A 461 -3.39 -18.71 -17.05
CA GLU A 461 -4.64 -19.40 -16.74
C GLU A 461 -4.39 -20.83 -16.25
N TYR A 462 -5.20 -21.26 -15.26
CA TYR A 462 -5.17 -22.61 -14.69
C TYR A 462 -6.55 -23.26 -14.65
N ASP A 463 -6.61 -24.54 -14.94
CA ASP A 463 -7.76 -25.38 -14.64
C ASP A 463 -7.67 -25.88 -13.18
N LEU A 464 -8.61 -25.49 -12.34
CA LEU A 464 -8.63 -25.86 -10.93
C LEU A 464 -9.09 -27.32 -10.67
N LEU A 465 -9.66 -28.01 -11.65
CA LEU A 465 -10.00 -29.42 -11.50
C LEU A 465 -8.78 -30.32 -11.69
N THR A 466 -7.92 -29.98 -12.64
CA THR A 466 -6.74 -30.80 -13.03
C THR A 466 -5.41 -30.22 -12.55
N CYS A 467 -5.40 -28.97 -12.03
CA CYS A 467 -4.21 -28.19 -11.73
C CYS A 467 -3.31 -27.94 -12.95
N ALA A 468 -3.86 -28.00 -14.15
CA ALA A 468 -3.10 -27.80 -15.39
C ALA A 468 -3.07 -26.32 -15.79
N GLN A 469 -1.91 -25.84 -16.21
CA GLN A 469 -1.78 -24.52 -16.84
C GLN A 469 -2.43 -24.58 -18.24
N LEU A 470 -3.45 -23.74 -18.46
CA LEU A 470 -4.21 -23.65 -19.71
C LEU A 470 -3.60 -22.67 -20.70
N ALA A 471 -3.08 -21.56 -20.18
CA ALA A 471 -2.43 -20.52 -20.97
C ALA A 471 -1.19 -20.01 -20.23
N ALA A 472 -0.10 -19.82 -20.96
CA ALA A 472 1.08 -19.12 -20.48
C ALA A 472 0.80 -17.61 -20.48
N GLY A 473 1.18 -16.93 -19.39
CA GLY A 473 1.12 -15.47 -19.31
C GLY A 473 2.31 -14.79 -20.00
N TYR A 474 2.37 -13.49 -19.85
CA TYR A 474 3.52 -12.69 -20.24
C TYR A 474 3.76 -11.57 -19.23
N LEU A 475 4.99 -11.04 -19.19
CA LEU A 475 5.33 -9.89 -18.35
C LEU A 475 5.13 -8.60 -19.16
N PRO A 476 4.16 -7.75 -18.77
CA PRO A 476 3.97 -6.46 -19.41
C PRO A 476 5.22 -5.59 -19.35
N GLN A 477 5.48 -4.80 -20.40
CA GLN A 477 6.57 -3.83 -20.38
C GLN A 477 6.16 -2.65 -19.51
N ARG A 478 6.92 -2.38 -18.44
CA ARG A 478 6.74 -1.21 -17.58
C ARG A 478 6.97 0.08 -18.38
N LYS A 479 6.12 1.08 -18.18
CA LYS A 479 6.38 2.43 -18.73
C LYS A 479 7.62 2.98 -18.05
N THR A 480 8.68 3.21 -18.83
CA THR A 480 9.80 4.04 -18.38
C THR A 480 9.31 5.49 -18.29
N ARG A 481 8.88 5.94 -17.10
CA ARG A 481 8.70 7.38 -16.85
C ARG A 481 10.07 8.03 -16.93
N THR A 482 10.35 8.72 -18.02
CA THR A 482 11.40 9.73 -18.04
C THR A 482 10.88 10.88 -17.19
N PHE A 483 11.33 10.97 -15.93
CA PHE A 483 11.13 12.18 -15.13
C PHE A 483 11.86 13.33 -15.85
N ASP A 484 11.11 14.29 -16.37
CA ASP A 484 11.65 15.57 -16.80
C ASP A 484 12.20 16.29 -15.56
N GLY A 485 13.46 16.07 -15.25
CA GLY A 485 14.15 16.65 -14.08
C GLY A 485 15.03 15.69 -13.27
N ALA A 486 14.93 14.37 -13.46
CA ALA A 486 15.93 13.48 -12.89
C ALA A 486 17.30 13.71 -13.57
N PRO A 487 18.42 13.76 -12.82
CA PRO A 487 19.72 13.80 -13.45
C PRO A 487 19.80 12.60 -14.41
N ARG A 488 20.11 12.89 -15.68
CA ARG A 488 20.28 11.84 -16.70
C ARG A 488 21.28 10.85 -16.15
N VAL A 489 20.84 9.62 -15.88
CA VAL A 489 21.72 8.53 -15.48
C VAL A 489 22.73 8.37 -16.61
N THR A 490 23.95 8.86 -16.39
CA THR A 490 24.99 8.83 -17.42
C THR A 490 25.42 7.37 -17.66
N ALA A 491 25.86 7.05 -18.89
CA ALA A 491 26.43 5.75 -19.17
C ALA A 491 27.58 5.40 -18.20
N ALA A 492 28.28 6.39 -17.70
CA ALA A 492 29.30 6.25 -16.66
C ALA A 492 28.73 5.77 -15.32
N TYR A 493 27.58 6.30 -14.88
CA TYR A 493 26.93 5.86 -13.65
C TYR A 493 26.39 4.43 -13.78
N GLN A 494 25.75 4.09 -14.91
CA GLN A 494 25.29 2.71 -15.17
C GLN A 494 26.45 1.72 -15.14
N LYS A 495 27.59 2.08 -15.72
CA LYS A 495 28.80 1.27 -15.68
C LYS A 495 29.35 1.12 -14.26
N LEU A 496 29.26 2.18 -13.43
CA LEU A 496 29.67 2.14 -12.03
C LEU A 496 28.77 1.19 -11.21
N VAL A 497 27.46 1.23 -11.41
CA VAL A 497 26.50 0.31 -10.77
C VAL A 497 26.81 -1.14 -11.16
N GLN A 498 26.99 -1.44 -12.46
CA GLN A 498 27.35 -2.79 -12.93
C GLN A 498 28.67 -3.28 -12.33
N LEU A 499 29.67 -2.40 -12.17
CA LEU A 499 30.91 -2.74 -11.49
C LEU A 499 30.71 -2.99 -10.00
N GLY A 500 29.81 -2.25 -9.34
CA GLY A 500 29.42 -2.48 -7.95
C GLY A 500 28.79 -3.86 -7.75
N ASP A 501 27.81 -4.23 -8.57
CA ASP A 501 27.18 -5.55 -8.53
C ASP A 501 28.19 -6.68 -8.77
N SER A 502 29.09 -6.49 -9.74
CA SER A 502 30.18 -7.44 -10.04
C SER A 502 31.14 -7.60 -8.85
N LEU A 503 31.42 -6.50 -8.14
CA LEU A 503 32.27 -6.48 -6.94
C LEU A 503 31.61 -7.23 -5.78
N VAL A 504 30.30 -7.01 -5.52
CA VAL A 504 29.54 -7.75 -4.50
C VAL A 504 29.56 -9.25 -4.84
N GLY A 505 29.38 -9.63 -6.09
CA GLY A 505 29.51 -11.01 -6.55
C GLY A 505 30.90 -11.59 -6.30
N LEU A 506 31.97 -10.81 -6.52
CA LEU A 506 33.35 -11.23 -6.25
C LEU A 506 33.60 -11.43 -4.75
N ILE A 507 33.11 -10.52 -3.90
CA ILE A 507 33.22 -10.62 -2.43
C ILE A 507 32.55 -11.91 -1.95
N ARG A 508 31.33 -12.20 -2.40
CA ARG A 508 30.60 -13.45 -2.04
C ARG A 508 31.35 -14.70 -2.43
N ARG A 509 31.93 -14.75 -3.63
CA ARG A 509 32.73 -15.88 -4.11
C ARG A 509 34.09 -16.00 -3.42
N SER A 510 34.58 -14.98 -2.75
CA SER A 510 35.82 -15.01 -1.99
C SER A 510 35.68 -15.68 -0.63
N LYS A 511 34.48 -16.12 -0.21
CA LYS A 511 34.23 -16.89 1.01
C LYS A 511 35.05 -18.18 0.98
N GLY A 512 35.92 -18.35 2.00
CA GLY A 512 36.81 -19.52 2.09
C GLY A 512 38.24 -19.33 1.53
N ARG A 513 38.58 -18.14 1.04
CA ARG A 513 40.00 -17.80 0.75
C ARG A 513 40.79 -17.53 2.03
N ASP A 514 42.10 -17.57 1.93
CA ASP A 514 42.97 -17.30 3.08
C ASP A 514 42.87 -15.86 3.58
N ASN A 515 43.09 -15.68 4.88
CA ASN A 515 42.92 -14.40 5.57
C ASN A 515 43.82 -13.28 5.02
N LYS A 516 45.01 -13.63 4.50
CA LYS A 516 45.95 -12.66 3.94
C LYS A 516 45.41 -12.07 2.63
N THR A 517 44.87 -12.94 1.78
CA THR A 517 44.22 -12.51 0.52
C THR A 517 42.95 -11.67 0.80
N LEU A 518 42.13 -12.07 1.78
CA LEU A 518 40.95 -11.31 2.14
C LEU A 518 41.29 -9.94 2.73
N ALA A 519 42.30 -9.85 3.59
CA ALA A 519 42.77 -8.60 4.17
C ALA A 519 43.34 -7.63 3.11
N ALA A 520 44.12 -8.16 2.16
CA ALA A 520 44.65 -7.36 1.04
C ALA A 520 43.53 -6.83 0.14
N PHE A 521 42.49 -7.64 -0.11
CA PHE A 521 41.33 -7.23 -0.90
C PHE A 521 40.51 -6.14 -0.19
N ALA A 522 40.26 -6.30 1.13
CA ALA A 522 39.56 -5.31 1.93
C ALA A 522 40.32 -3.96 1.96
N GLU A 523 41.65 -4.00 2.10
CA GLU A 523 42.49 -2.79 2.11
C GLU A 523 42.49 -2.09 0.73
N ALA A 524 42.48 -2.83 -0.36
CA ALA A 524 42.35 -2.25 -1.70
C ALA A 524 41.00 -1.56 -1.90
N LEU A 525 39.92 -2.16 -1.43
CA LEU A 525 38.58 -1.55 -1.47
C LEU A 525 38.52 -0.28 -0.62
N ARG A 526 39.07 -0.31 0.60
CA ARG A 526 39.12 0.85 1.47
C ARG A 526 39.81 2.04 0.79
N LYS A 527 40.97 1.81 0.16
CA LYS A 527 41.70 2.85 -0.59
C LYS A 527 40.91 3.42 -1.76
N VAL A 528 40.12 2.60 -2.45
CA VAL A 528 39.25 3.07 -3.53
C VAL A 528 38.14 3.95 -2.96
N MET A 529 37.48 3.53 -1.87
CA MET A 529 36.42 4.29 -1.22
C MET A 529 36.94 5.65 -0.72
N GLU A 530 38.08 5.67 0.01
CA GLU A 530 38.71 6.91 0.49
C GLU A 530 39.07 7.89 -0.63
N LYS A 531 39.45 7.39 -1.81
CA LYS A 531 39.80 8.24 -2.96
C LYS A 531 38.60 8.95 -3.58
N PHE A 532 37.38 8.40 -3.42
CA PHE A 532 36.16 8.88 -4.05
C PHE A 532 35.06 9.21 -3.04
N GLU A 533 35.40 9.35 -1.73
CA GLU A 533 34.51 9.99 -0.77
C GLU A 533 34.23 11.41 -1.24
N ILE A 534 32.96 11.63 -1.64
CA ILE A 534 32.42 12.92 -2.08
C ILE A 534 31.66 13.53 -0.91
#